data_64d9fc532fed114f501d75090a535697
#
_entry.id   64d9fc532fed114f501d75090a535697
#
_cell.length_a   1.000
_cell.length_b   1.000
_cell.length_c   1.000
_cell.angle_alpha   90.00
_cell.angle_beta   90.00
_cell.angle_gamma   90.00
#
_symmetry.space_group_name_H-M   'P 1'
#
loop_
_entity.id
_entity.type
_entity.pdbx_description
1 polymer ?
#
loop_
_entity_poly.entity_id
_entity_poly.type
_entity_poly.pdbx_seq_one_letter_code
_entity_poly.pdbx_strand_id
1 'polypeptide(L)'
;MNKKALIAMSGGVDSSVSALMMLEQGYECTGVTMKLFANEDIGVSKANSCCSIDDVADARSVATGLGMPYYVFNFADRFERDVIDRFVDAYVNGRTPNPCIDCNRYLKFDQLFVRALELGCDYVVTGHYAQISYDEAKGRYLLRKAVDPLKDQSYVLYSLTQEQLAHAMFPLGGLHKTQVRAIAEKHGFVNAQKHDSQDICFIQTGTYADFIEARLGRKFKPGNFVDEAGKVLGRHKGIIHYTVGQRKGLGLALPQPMYVKEIDTKNNAVILTTNEGLFTKNVTAKNINLIDCDAITEPRRVKARIRYHQQEQWATVTQPDADTLQLVFDEPQRAITKGQSVVMYDGDVVIGGGTIV
;
A
#
# COMPACT_ATOMS: atom_id res chain seq x y z
N MET A 1 -14.37 32.41 3.87
CA MET A 1 -13.38 32.02 2.84
C MET A 1 -13.68 30.62 2.40
N ASN A 2 -13.64 30.33 1.11
CA ASN A 2 -13.79 28.93 0.64
C ASN A 2 -12.59 28.11 1.11
N LYS A 3 -12.84 26.88 1.56
CA LYS A 3 -11.77 25.95 1.93
C LYS A 3 -11.00 25.54 0.67
N LYS A 4 -9.68 25.40 0.79
CA LYS A 4 -8.78 25.08 -0.32
C LYS A 4 -8.33 23.63 -0.28
N ALA A 5 -8.28 23.00 -1.42
CA ALA A 5 -7.94 21.59 -1.56
C ALA A 5 -6.85 21.35 -2.61
N LEU A 6 -5.80 20.62 -2.22
CA LEU A 6 -4.77 20.11 -3.14
C LEU A 6 -5.14 18.71 -3.58
N ILE A 7 -5.44 18.54 -4.87
CA ILE A 7 -5.92 17.28 -5.44
C ILE A 7 -4.75 16.52 -6.03
N ALA A 8 -4.41 15.35 -5.48
CA ALA A 8 -3.39 14.46 -6.03
C ALA A 8 -3.94 13.75 -7.28
N MET A 9 -3.51 14.19 -8.45
CA MET A 9 -3.96 13.71 -9.75
C MET A 9 -2.90 12.78 -10.36
N SER A 10 -3.23 11.50 -10.50
CA SER A 10 -2.35 10.48 -11.08
C SER A 10 -2.57 10.23 -12.58
N GLY A 11 -3.45 11.00 -13.24
CA GLY A 11 -3.89 10.72 -14.60
C GLY A 11 -4.92 9.58 -14.71
N GLY A 12 -5.32 8.97 -13.60
CA GLY A 12 -6.37 7.95 -13.55
C GLY A 12 -7.76 8.55 -13.32
N VAL A 13 -8.80 7.78 -13.68
CA VAL A 13 -10.21 8.17 -13.54
C VAL A 13 -10.60 8.58 -12.13
N ASP A 14 -10.08 7.87 -11.12
CA ASP A 14 -10.43 8.09 -9.71
C ASP A 14 -10.02 9.49 -9.23
N SER A 15 -8.79 9.90 -9.51
CA SER A 15 -8.32 11.24 -9.15
C SER A 15 -9.04 12.35 -9.91
N SER A 16 -9.44 12.10 -11.15
CA SER A 16 -10.20 13.05 -11.96
C SER A 16 -11.60 13.28 -11.43
N VAL A 17 -12.31 12.20 -11.06
CA VAL A 17 -13.65 12.31 -10.45
C VAL A 17 -13.56 12.94 -9.06
N SER A 18 -12.51 12.64 -8.27
CA SER A 18 -12.29 13.29 -6.98
C SER A 18 -12.15 14.81 -7.14
N ALA A 19 -11.40 15.28 -8.15
CA ALA A 19 -11.26 16.71 -8.43
C ALA A 19 -12.62 17.37 -8.76
N LEU A 20 -13.42 16.75 -9.61
CA LEU A 20 -14.75 17.22 -9.96
C LEU A 20 -15.65 17.33 -8.73
N MET A 21 -15.72 16.27 -7.92
CA MET A 21 -16.57 16.23 -6.71
C MET A 21 -16.20 17.31 -5.71
N MET A 22 -14.91 17.63 -5.55
CA MET A 22 -14.46 18.70 -4.66
C MET A 22 -14.88 20.08 -5.18
N LEU A 23 -14.79 20.33 -6.48
CA LEU A 23 -15.28 21.57 -7.11
C LEU A 23 -16.78 21.73 -6.92
N GLU A 24 -17.56 20.65 -7.18
CA GLU A 24 -19.03 20.66 -6.99
C GLU A 24 -19.43 20.93 -5.52
N GLN A 25 -18.60 20.54 -4.57
CA GLN A 25 -18.77 20.85 -3.14
C GLN A 25 -18.32 22.29 -2.77
N GLY A 26 -17.85 23.09 -3.73
CA GLY A 26 -17.48 24.50 -3.54
C GLY A 26 -16.08 24.72 -2.98
N TYR A 27 -15.18 23.74 -3.04
CA TYR A 27 -13.78 23.92 -2.67
C TYR A 27 -13.02 24.70 -3.77
N GLU A 28 -12.06 25.51 -3.36
CA GLU A 28 -11.05 26.05 -4.26
C GLU A 28 -9.96 25.01 -4.48
N CYS A 29 -9.94 24.39 -5.68
CA CYS A 29 -9.11 23.22 -5.95
C CYS A 29 -7.87 23.58 -6.77
N THR A 30 -6.72 22.98 -6.40
CA THR A 30 -5.48 22.98 -7.17
C THR A 30 -5.07 21.53 -7.46
N GLY A 31 -4.90 21.18 -8.73
CA GLY A 31 -4.44 19.85 -9.14
C GLY A 31 -2.92 19.73 -9.06
N VAL A 32 -2.44 18.58 -8.63
CA VAL A 32 -1.00 18.28 -8.60
C VAL A 32 -0.72 16.84 -9.00
N THR A 33 0.27 16.65 -9.88
CA THR A 33 0.87 15.33 -10.11
C THR A 33 2.23 15.26 -9.43
N MET A 34 2.45 14.18 -8.68
CA MET A 34 3.75 13.87 -8.10
C MET A 34 4.60 13.13 -9.12
N LYS A 35 5.70 13.73 -9.60
CA LYS A 35 6.73 13.04 -10.36
C LYS A 35 7.56 12.20 -9.39
N LEU A 36 7.40 10.87 -9.43
CA LEU A 36 8.01 9.94 -8.46
C LEU A 36 9.35 9.37 -8.94
N PHE A 37 9.61 9.38 -10.24
CA PHE A 37 10.87 8.87 -10.85
C PHE A 37 11.11 9.53 -12.20
N ALA A 38 12.36 9.52 -12.67
CA ALA A 38 12.67 9.87 -14.04
C ALA A 38 12.46 8.63 -14.93
N ASN A 39 11.97 8.82 -16.16
CA ASN A 39 11.75 7.70 -17.09
C ASN A 39 13.05 6.95 -17.42
N GLU A 40 14.19 7.60 -17.28
CA GLU A 40 15.53 7.06 -17.50
C GLU A 40 15.97 6.12 -16.38
N ASP A 41 15.53 6.37 -15.13
CA ASP A 41 15.98 5.64 -13.94
C ASP A 41 15.34 4.24 -13.83
N ILE A 42 14.23 4.01 -14.54
CA ILE A 42 13.47 2.75 -14.48
C ILE A 42 13.59 1.91 -15.76
N GLY A 43 14.46 2.32 -16.70
CA GLY A 43 14.81 1.53 -17.89
C GLY A 43 13.67 1.34 -18.90
N VAL A 44 12.68 2.25 -18.93
CA VAL A 44 11.48 2.08 -19.74
C VAL A 44 11.26 3.18 -20.75
N SER A 45 11.16 2.76 -21.98
CA SER A 45 10.47 3.47 -23.05
C SER A 45 9.01 3.09 -23.03
N LYS A 46 8.14 4.03 -22.57
CA LYS A 46 6.66 4.11 -22.80
C LYS A 46 5.71 3.19 -22.02
N ALA A 47 4.69 3.80 -21.49
CA ALA A 47 3.26 3.47 -21.52
C ALA A 47 2.55 2.91 -20.27
N ASN A 48 3.17 2.45 -19.15
CA ASN A 48 2.37 1.82 -18.07
C ASN A 48 2.72 2.24 -16.64
N SER A 49 3.33 3.39 -16.39
CA SER A 49 3.59 3.86 -15.02
C SER A 49 2.60 4.93 -14.58
N CYS A 50 2.23 4.97 -13.29
CA CYS A 50 1.35 6.00 -12.70
C CYS A 50 1.89 7.45 -12.80
N CYS A 51 3.01 7.69 -13.48
CA CYS A 51 3.64 9.00 -13.68
C CYS A 51 4.27 9.07 -15.08
N SER A 52 3.69 8.38 -16.08
CA SER A 52 4.11 8.53 -17.47
C SER A 52 3.82 9.96 -17.97
N ILE A 53 4.46 10.37 -19.05
CA ILE A 53 4.17 11.66 -19.69
C ILE A 53 2.70 11.73 -20.08
N ASP A 54 2.12 10.59 -20.50
CA ASP A 54 0.71 10.49 -20.85
C ASP A 54 -0.20 10.68 -19.63
N ASP A 55 0.16 10.13 -18.45
CA ASP A 55 -0.59 10.33 -17.21
C ASP A 55 -0.58 11.78 -16.75
N VAL A 56 0.57 12.45 -16.86
CA VAL A 56 0.69 13.90 -16.59
C VAL A 56 -0.15 14.72 -17.59
N ALA A 57 -0.16 14.33 -18.87
CA ALA A 57 -0.98 14.98 -19.89
C ALA A 57 -2.47 14.78 -19.62
N ASP A 58 -2.91 13.57 -19.29
CA ASP A 58 -4.30 13.26 -18.91
C ASP A 58 -4.74 14.09 -17.69
N ALA A 59 -3.92 14.09 -16.62
CA ALA A 59 -4.20 14.87 -15.40
C ALA A 59 -4.33 16.37 -15.71
N ARG A 60 -3.41 16.91 -16.52
CA ARG A 60 -3.43 18.32 -16.95
C ARG A 60 -4.67 18.62 -17.80
N SER A 61 -5.02 17.75 -18.73
CA SER A 61 -6.21 17.91 -19.58
C SER A 61 -7.48 17.99 -18.74
N VAL A 62 -7.64 17.07 -17.77
CA VAL A 62 -8.79 17.11 -16.86
C VAL A 62 -8.78 18.38 -16.01
N ALA A 63 -7.65 18.74 -15.39
CA ALA A 63 -7.56 19.96 -14.57
C ALA A 63 -7.90 21.23 -15.37
N THR A 64 -7.41 21.32 -16.61
CA THR A 64 -7.72 22.44 -17.52
C THR A 64 -9.20 22.47 -17.87
N GLY A 65 -9.80 21.31 -18.21
CA GLY A 65 -11.23 21.19 -18.49
C GLY A 65 -12.12 21.58 -17.30
N LEU A 66 -11.64 21.37 -16.09
CA LEU A 66 -12.30 21.76 -14.83
C LEU A 66 -11.98 23.20 -14.40
N GLY A 67 -11.14 23.93 -15.13
CA GLY A 67 -10.76 25.31 -14.78
C GLY A 67 -9.87 25.44 -13.53
N MET A 68 -9.15 24.36 -13.16
CA MET A 68 -8.28 24.34 -11.97
C MET A 68 -6.83 24.68 -12.33
N PRO A 69 -6.09 25.41 -11.47
CA PRO A 69 -4.63 25.44 -11.52
C PRO A 69 -4.05 24.03 -11.41
N TYR A 70 -2.94 23.77 -12.13
CA TYR A 70 -2.31 22.46 -12.13
C TYR A 70 -0.79 22.56 -12.12
N TYR A 71 -0.15 21.76 -11.24
CA TYR A 71 1.30 21.72 -11.07
C TYR A 71 1.83 20.29 -11.10
N VAL A 72 3.14 20.18 -11.36
CA VAL A 72 3.88 18.90 -11.23
C VAL A 72 4.97 19.13 -10.19
N PHE A 73 4.93 18.34 -9.11
CA PHE A 73 5.94 18.39 -8.07
C PHE A 73 6.93 17.25 -8.23
N ASN A 74 8.22 17.55 -8.15
CA ASN A 74 9.24 16.52 -8.18
C ASN A 74 9.45 15.93 -6.77
N PHE A 75 9.09 14.68 -6.60
CA PHE A 75 9.31 13.88 -5.40
C PHE A 75 10.23 12.67 -5.64
N ALA A 76 10.98 12.64 -6.76
CA ALA A 76 11.81 11.50 -7.14
C ALA A 76 12.77 11.08 -6.04
N ASP A 77 13.58 11.99 -5.48
CA ASP A 77 14.56 11.68 -4.43
C ASP A 77 13.90 11.13 -3.16
N ARG A 78 12.72 11.66 -2.82
CA ARG A 78 11.95 11.18 -1.66
C ARG A 78 11.35 9.82 -1.91
N PHE A 79 10.81 9.59 -3.09
CA PHE A 79 10.27 8.29 -3.48
C PHE A 79 11.35 7.21 -3.52
N GLU A 80 12.51 7.54 -4.05
CA GLU A 80 13.67 6.67 -4.05
C GLU A 80 14.04 6.26 -2.63
N ARG A 81 14.27 7.20 -1.74
CA ARG A 81 14.72 6.95 -0.37
C ARG A 81 13.64 6.29 0.50
N ASP A 82 12.41 6.83 0.47
CA ASP A 82 11.38 6.49 1.45
C ASP A 82 10.48 5.31 0.99
N VAL A 83 10.54 4.92 -0.30
CA VAL A 83 9.77 3.80 -0.85
C VAL A 83 10.68 2.75 -1.49
N ILE A 84 11.49 3.13 -2.49
CA ILE A 84 12.27 2.15 -3.26
C ILE A 84 13.37 1.53 -2.41
N ASP A 85 14.17 2.33 -1.71
CA ASP A 85 15.29 1.82 -0.89
C ASP A 85 14.77 0.95 0.27
N ARG A 86 13.64 1.33 0.89
CA ARG A 86 12.98 0.52 1.92
C ARG A 86 12.45 -0.80 1.35
N PHE A 87 11.91 -0.78 0.14
CA PHE A 87 11.48 -1.99 -0.57
C PHE A 87 12.66 -2.93 -0.84
N VAL A 88 13.75 -2.40 -1.37
CA VAL A 88 14.98 -3.16 -1.65
C VAL A 88 15.56 -3.74 -0.36
N ASP A 89 15.72 -2.90 0.69
CA ASP A 89 16.22 -3.35 2.01
C ASP A 89 15.37 -4.48 2.58
N ALA A 90 14.06 -4.38 2.51
CA ALA A 90 13.18 -5.41 3.02
C ALA A 90 13.43 -6.76 2.34
N TYR A 91 13.51 -6.81 1.00
CA TYR A 91 13.77 -8.04 0.27
C TYR A 91 15.18 -8.60 0.51
N VAL A 92 16.19 -7.74 0.60
CA VAL A 92 17.57 -8.14 0.94
C VAL A 92 17.61 -8.81 2.32
N ASN A 93 16.77 -8.36 3.24
CA ASN A 93 16.63 -8.90 4.59
C ASN A 93 15.54 -9.99 4.71
N GLY A 94 15.12 -10.62 3.60
CA GLY A 94 14.18 -11.74 3.59
C GLY A 94 12.75 -11.38 3.98
N ARG A 95 12.37 -10.09 3.94
CA ARG A 95 11.03 -9.58 4.22
C ARG A 95 10.30 -9.26 2.92
N THR A 96 8.98 -9.23 2.94
CA THR A 96 8.15 -8.89 1.78
C THR A 96 7.33 -7.64 2.12
N PRO A 97 7.75 -6.43 1.70
CA PRO A 97 7.07 -5.18 2.05
C PRO A 97 5.83 -4.94 1.19
N ASN A 98 5.00 -3.96 1.62
CA ASN A 98 3.98 -3.36 0.78
C ASN A 98 4.34 -1.88 0.52
N PRO A 99 4.95 -1.55 -0.64
CA PRO A 99 5.45 -0.20 -0.91
C PRO A 99 4.33 0.84 -1.03
N CYS A 100 3.07 0.44 -1.26
CA CYS A 100 1.94 1.38 -1.29
C CYS A 100 1.66 1.99 0.08
N ILE A 101 1.92 1.25 1.16
CA ILE A 101 1.79 1.78 2.53
C ILE A 101 2.85 2.85 2.77
N ASP A 102 4.11 2.59 2.40
CA ASP A 102 5.19 3.58 2.53
C ASP A 102 4.93 4.81 1.65
N CYS A 103 4.46 4.63 0.42
CA CYS A 103 4.09 5.74 -0.46
C CYS A 103 2.98 6.61 0.13
N ASN A 104 1.93 6.02 0.69
CA ASN A 104 0.87 6.77 1.36
C ASN A 104 1.42 7.50 2.59
N ARG A 105 2.18 6.81 3.44
CA ARG A 105 2.71 7.33 4.70
C ARG A 105 3.67 8.50 4.50
N TYR A 106 4.69 8.34 3.64
CA TYR A 106 5.83 9.27 3.55
C TYR A 106 5.71 10.30 2.43
N LEU A 107 4.93 10.01 1.37
CA LEU A 107 4.80 10.94 0.25
C LEU A 107 3.44 11.63 0.22
N LYS A 108 2.34 10.84 0.09
CA LYS A 108 1.02 11.43 -0.15
C LYS A 108 0.48 12.19 1.05
N PHE A 109 0.67 11.66 2.27
CA PHE A 109 0.10 12.24 3.47
C PHE A 109 1.15 12.83 4.44
N ASP A 110 2.43 12.88 4.02
CA ASP A 110 3.48 13.63 4.70
C ASP A 110 3.99 14.75 3.77
N GLN A 111 4.79 14.42 2.75
CA GLN A 111 5.43 15.44 1.91
C GLN A 111 4.44 16.26 1.07
N LEU A 112 3.42 15.63 0.51
CA LEU A 112 2.39 16.34 -0.24
C LEU A 112 1.54 17.21 0.70
N PHE A 113 1.33 16.79 1.94
CA PHE A 113 0.64 17.58 2.95
C PHE A 113 1.43 18.86 3.31
N VAL A 114 2.76 18.74 3.51
CA VAL A 114 3.63 19.93 3.72
C VAL A 114 3.50 20.90 2.55
N ARG A 115 3.51 20.39 1.30
CA ARG A 115 3.31 21.24 0.11
C ARG A 115 1.92 21.87 0.05
N ALA A 116 0.90 21.15 0.50
CA ALA A 116 -0.46 21.70 0.57
C ALA A 116 -0.51 22.91 1.52
N LEU A 117 0.10 22.79 2.70
CA LEU A 117 0.17 23.89 3.67
C LEU A 117 0.95 25.10 3.12
N GLU A 118 2.08 24.87 2.43
CA GLU A 118 2.86 25.95 1.79
C GLU A 118 2.06 26.71 0.72
N LEU A 119 1.13 26.04 0.05
CA LEU A 119 0.20 26.63 -0.93
C LEU A 119 -1.06 27.21 -0.29
N GLY A 120 -1.17 27.17 1.04
CA GLY A 120 -2.35 27.64 1.77
C GLY A 120 -3.58 26.75 1.55
N CYS A 121 -3.40 25.47 1.24
CA CYS A 121 -4.47 24.50 1.13
C CYS A 121 -4.77 23.87 2.50
N ASP A 122 -6.06 23.70 2.80
CA ASP A 122 -6.53 23.09 4.05
C ASP A 122 -6.51 21.58 4.00
N TYR A 123 -6.65 20.99 2.79
CA TYR A 123 -6.82 19.53 2.60
C TYR A 123 -5.96 18.99 1.47
N VAL A 124 -5.52 17.74 1.65
CA VAL A 124 -5.01 16.86 0.58
C VAL A 124 -6.10 15.90 0.18
N VAL A 125 -6.44 15.88 -1.09
CA VAL A 125 -7.49 15.03 -1.66
C VAL A 125 -6.88 13.99 -2.57
N THR A 126 -7.32 12.75 -2.45
CA THR A 126 -6.85 11.65 -3.30
C THR A 126 -8.03 10.80 -3.78
N GLY A 127 -7.82 10.05 -4.86
CA GLY A 127 -8.78 9.08 -5.38
C GLY A 127 -8.83 7.74 -4.62
N HIS A 128 -8.48 7.72 -3.33
CA HIS A 128 -8.60 6.50 -2.55
C HIS A 128 -10.05 6.15 -2.21
N TYR A 129 -10.35 4.85 -2.23
CA TYR A 129 -11.60 4.29 -1.75
C TYR A 129 -11.46 3.95 -0.26
N ALA A 130 -11.77 4.92 0.56
CA ALA A 130 -11.90 4.84 2.02
C ALA A 130 -12.77 6.00 2.50
N GLN A 131 -13.20 6.01 3.75
CA GLN A 131 -13.98 7.09 4.33
C GLN A 131 -13.29 7.62 5.58
N ILE A 132 -13.45 8.92 5.85
CA ILE A 132 -13.02 9.57 7.07
C ILE A 132 -14.25 10.17 7.75
N SER A 133 -14.37 9.98 9.05
CA SER A 133 -15.40 10.60 9.88
C SER A 133 -14.77 11.09 11.19
N TYR A 134 -15.35 12.14 11.77
CA TYR A 134 -14.97 12.57 13.11
C TYR A 134 -15.93 11.97 14.13
N ASP A 135 -15.42 11.35 15.17
CA ASP A 135 -16.17 10.80 16.29
C ASP A 135 -16.11 11.79 17.46
N GLU A 136 -17.20 12.51 17.68
CA GLU A 136 -17.33 13.53 18.73
C GLU A 136 -17.09 12.94 20.14
N ALA A 137 -17.56 11.71 20.38
CA ALA A 137 -17.45 11.08 21.68
C ALA A 137 -16.00 10.68 22.02
N LYS A 138 -15.23 10.31 20.99
CA LYS A 138 -13.81 9.95 21.12
C LYS A 138 -12.88 11.16 20.92
N GLY A 139 -13.37 12.26 20.34
CA GLY A 139 -12.57 13.42 19.95
C GLY A 139 -11.53 13.08 18.89
N ARG A 140 -11.82 12.15 17.94
CA ARG A 140 -10.85 11.58 17.00
C ARG A 140 -11.42 11.45 15.58
N TYR A 141 -10.53 11.53 14.61
CA TYR A 141 -10.82 11.10 13.25
C TYR A 141 -10.74 9.57 13.15
N LEU A 142 -11.72 8.98 12.48
CA LEU A 142 -11.77 7.55 12.20
C LEU A 142 -11.59 7.31 10.71
N LEU A 143 -10.74 6.34 10.37
CA LEU A 143 -10.65 5.80 9.02
C LEU A 143 -11.62 4.62 8.90
N ARG A 144 -12.42 4.60 7.83
CA ARG A 144 -13.42 3.56 7.58
C ARG A 144 -13.22 2.94 6.21
N LYS A 145 -13.69 1.72 6.06
CA LYS A 145 -13.75 1.02 4.77
C LYS A 145 -14.58 1.83 3.76
N ALA A 146 -14.29 1.63 2.49
CA ALA A 146 -15.14 2.11 1.41
C ALA A 146 -16.48 1.36 1.35
N VAL A 147 -17.48 1.99 0.72
CA VAL A 147 -18.76 1.33 0.39
C VAL A 147 -18.56 0.21 -0.64
N ASP A 148 -17.63 0.38 -1.59
CA ASP A 148 -17.26 -0.67 -2.54
C ASP A 148 -16.22 -1.62 -1.92
N PRO A 149 -16.60 -2.84 -1.50
CA PRO A 149 -15.69 -3.77 -0.84
C PRO A 149 -14.60 -4.33 -1.79
N LEU A 150 -14.82 -4.26 -3.11
CA LEU A 150 -13.84 -4.70 -4.10
C LEU A 150 -12.76 -3.67 -4.35
N LYS A 151 -13.00 -2.42 -3.94
CA LYS A 151 -12.07 -1.29 -4.11
C LYS A 151 -11.55 -0.74 -2.79
N ASP A 152 -12.00 -1.26 -1.65
CA ASP A 152 -11.58 -0.80 -0.33
C ASP A 152 -10.05 -0.73 -0.18
N GLN A 153 -9.54 0.46 0.10
CA GLN A 153 -8.12 0.77 0.28
C GLN A 153 -7.76 1.15 1.72
N SER A 154 -8.68 0.95 2.66
CA SER A 154 -8.44 1.24 4.08
C SER A 154 -7.21 0.52 4.64
N TYR A 155 -6.91 -0.68 4.13
CA TYR A 155 -5.71 -1.44 4.50
C TYR A 155 -4.39 -0.68 4.24
N VAL A 156 -4.24 -0.01 3.10
CA VAL A 156 -3.00 0.70 2.76
C VAL A 156 -2.94 2.12 3.34
N LEU A 157 -4.01 2.54 4.04
CA LEU A 157 -4.14 3.83 4.69
C LEU A 157 -4.05 3.74 6.24
N TYR A 158 -3.93 2.55 6.82
CA TYR A 158 -3.93 2.35 8.27
C TYR A 158 -2.83 3.12 9.00
N SER A 159 -1.78 3.51 8.29
CA SER A 159 -0.62 4.21 8.86
C SER A 159 -0.81 5.73 8.96
N LEU A 160 -1.98 6.27 8.59
CA LEU A 160 -2.26 7.71 8.70
C LEU A 160 -2.44 8.11 10.17
N THR A 161 -1.80 9.23 10.54
CA THR A 161 -1.92 9.83 11.87
C THR A 161 -3.23 10.61 12.01
N GLN A 162 -3.59 11.00 13.24
CA GLN A 162 -4.74 11.84 13.50
C GLN A 162 -4.65 13.20 12.77
N GLU A 163 -3.47 13.82 12.74
CA GLU A 163 -3.21 15.05 12.02
C GLU A 163 -3.43 14.86 10.50
N GLN A 164 -2.90 13.80 9.94
CA GLN A 164 -3.06 13.49 8.52
C GLN A 164 -4.53 13.22 8.16
N LEU A 165 -5.27 12.49 9.02
CA LEU A 165 -6.69 12.24 8.82
C LEU A 165 -7.54 13.50 8.90
N ALA A 166 -7.17 14.48 9.76
CA ALA A 166 -7.86 15.75 9.88
C ALA A 166 -7.79 16.60 8.58
N HIS A 167 -6.75 16.38 7.79
CA HIS A 167 -6.48 17.14 6.57
C HIS A 167 -6.56 16.31 5.28
N ALA A 168 -6.95 15.05 5.36
CA ALA A 168 -7.16 14.15 4.21
C ALA A 168 -8.63 14.08 3.81
N MET A 169 -8.90 13.99 2.50
CA MET A 169 -10.25 13.75 1.98
C MET A 169 -10.23 12.65 0.91
N PHE A 170 -11.22 11.77 0.99
CA PHE A 170 -11.42 10.64 0.07
C PHE A 170 -12.84 10.69 -0.52
N PRO A 171 -13.09 11.54 -1.54
CA PRO A 171 -14.44 11.75 -2.07
C PRO A 171 -15.10 10.49 -2.60
N LEU A 172 -14.31 9.50 -3.04
CA LEU A 172 -14.80 8.26 -3.64
C LEU A 172 -15.22 7.20 -2.62
N GLY A 173 -14.94 7.38 -1.34
CA GLY A 173 -15.19 6.38 -0.30
C GLY A 173 -16.64 5.93 -0.19
N GLY A 174 -17.59 6.81 -0.54
CA GLY A 174 -19.04 6.55 -0.55
C GLY A 174 -19.58 6.02 -1.89
N LEU A 175 -18.73 5.75 -2.89
CA LEU A 175 -19.15 5.39 -4.24
C LEU A 175 -18.65 3.99 -4.64
N HIS A 176 -19.42 3.29 -5.47
CA HIS A 176 -18.95 2.13 -6.20
C HIS A 176 -18.14 2.55 -7.44
N LYS A 177 -17.16 1.75 -7.84
CA LYS A 177 -16.31 2.02 -9.03
C LYS A 177 -17.13 2.26 -10.31
N THR A 178 -18.23 1.55 -10.47
CA THR A 178 -19.16 1.73 -11.61
C THR A 178 -19.76 3.13 -11.64
N GLN A 179 -20.11 3.70 -10.49
CA GLN A 179 -20.61 5.07 -10.37
C GLN A 179 -19.52 6.09 -10.72
N VAL A 180 -18.29 5.87 -10.24
CA VAL A 180 -17.14 6.73 -10.57
C VAL A 180 -16.90 6.76 -12.07
N ARG A 181 -16.92 5.61 -12.77
CA ARG A 181 -16.79 5.56 -14.23
C ARG A 181 -17.94 6.27 -14.94
N ALA A 182 -19.18 6.07 -14.51
CA ALA A 182 -20.34 6.77 -15.07
C ALA A 182 -20.24 8.30 -14.94
N ILE A 183 -19.74 8.80 -13.79
CA ILE A 183 -19.48 10.23 -13.59
C ILE A 183 -18.42 10.72 -14.57
N ALA A 184 -17.31 10.01 -14.72
CA ALA A 184 -16.22 10.37 -15.64
C ALA A 184 -16.68 10.40 -17.11
N GLU A 185 -17.47 9.42 -17.53
CA GLU A 185 -18.06 9.36 -18.88
C GLU A 185 -19.03 10.52 -19.14
N LYS A 186 -19.92 10.79 -18.20
CA LYS A 186 -20.88 11.90 -18.27
C LYS A 186 -20.19 13.25 -18.46
N HIS A 187 -19.02 13.44 -17.84
CA HIS A 187 -18.24 14.67 -17.93
C HIS A 187 -17.18 14.65 -19.04
N GLY A 188 -17.15 13.60 -19.88
CA GLY A 188 -16.27 13.51 -21.04
C GLY A 188 -14.78 13.44 -20.71
N PHE A 189 -14.41 12.87 -19.56
CA PHE A 189 -13.00 12.77 -19.18
C PHE A 189 -12.25 11.82 -20.10
N VAL A 190 -11.10 12.25 -20.62
CA VAL A 190 -10.26 11.50 -21.56
C VAL A 190 -9.81 10.14 -21.01
N ASN A 191 -9.73 10.01 -19.68
CA ASN A 191 -9.29 8.83 -18.96
C ASN A 191 -10.44 7.98 -18.38
N ALA A 192 -11.71 8.23 -18.75
CA ALA A 192 -12.88 7.53 -18.20
C ALA A 192 -12.80 6.00 -18.36
N GLN A 193 -12.25 5.51 -19.48
CA GLN A 193 -12.08 4.09 -19.80
C GLN A 193 -10.70 3.51 -19.40
N LYS A 194 -9.82 4.33 -18.81
CA LYS A 194 -8.47 3.90 -18.41
C LYS A 194 -8.53 2.77 -17.38
N HIS A 195 -7.71 1.75 -17.59
CA HIS A 195 -7.59 0.64 -16.62
C HIS A 195 -6.93 1.10 -15.32
N ASP A 196 -7.37 0.49 -14.22
CA ASP A 196 -6.75 0.74 -12.92
C ASP A 196 -5.33 0.14 -12.88
N SER A 197 -4.40 0.84 -12.25
CA SER A 197 -3.07 0.29 -11.98
C SER A 197 -3.18 -0.82 -10.94
N GLN A 198 -2.70 -2.03 -11.28
CA GLN A 198 -2.84 -3.23 -10.42
C GLN A 198 -1.51 -3.66 -9.78
N ASP A 199 -0.37 -3.21 -10.32
CA ASP A 199 0.97 -3.64 -9.93
C ASP A 199 1.74 -2.54 -9.19
N ILE A 200 2.91 -2.91 -8.67
CA ILE A 200 3.85 -1.96 -8.05
C ILE A 200 4.32 -0.98 -9.12
N CYS A 201 4.00 0.30 -8.95
CA CYS A 201 4.11 1.33 -9.99
C CYS A 201 5.53 1.53 -10.56
N PHE A 202 6.58 1.19 -9.82
CA PHE A 202 7.98 1.32 -10.25
C PHE A 202 8.58 0.01 -10.80
N ILE A 203 7.83 -1.09 -10.81
CA ILE A 203 8.25 -2.36 -11.43
C ILE A 203 7.44 -2.53 -12.72
N GLN A 204 7.97 -2.02 -13.81
CA GLN A 204 7.23 -1.95 -15.08
C GLN A 204 7.52 -3.14 -16.00
N THR A 205 8.70 -3.73 -15.90
CA THR A 205 9.11 -4.88 -16.70
C THR A 205 9.86 -5.89 -15.85
N GLY A 206 9.73 -7.17 -16.17
CA GLY A 206 10.40 -8.23 -15.43
C GLY A 206 9.76 -8.52 -14.07
N THR A 207 10.56 -9.01 -13.15
CA THR A 207 10.15 -9.33 -11.79
C THR A 207 10.72 -8.31 -10.79
N TYR A 208 10.16 -8.28 -9.58
CA TYR A 208 10.73 -7.47 -8.49
C TYR A 208 12.19 -7.83 -8.19
N ALA A 209 12.58 -9.09 -8.37
CA ALA A 209 13.95 -9.53 -8.18
C ALA A 209 14.89 -8.95 -9.27
N ASP A 210 14.44 -8.90 -10.52
CA ASP A 210 15.22 -8.27 -11.62
C ASP A 210 15.43 -6.78 -11.33
N PHE A 211 14.40 -6.09 -10.85
CA PHE A 211 14.49 -4.69 -10.45
C PHE A 211 15.50 -4.48 -9.31
N ILE A 212 15.45 -5.31 -8.25
CA ILE A 212 16.38 -5.22 -7.11
C ILE A 212 17.81 -5.48 -7.55
N GLU A 213 18.05 -6.50 -8.37
CA GLU A 213 19.38 -6.81 -8.88
C GLU A 213 19.97 -5.70 -9.77
N ALA A 214 19.14 -5.14 -10.65
CA ALA A 214 19.55 -4.02 -11.50
C ALA A 214 19.91 -2.79 -10.64
N ARG A 215 19.07 -2.45 -9.64
CA ARG A 215 19.35 -1.31 -8.76
C ARG A 215 20.60 -1.48 -7.92
N LEU A 216 20.88 -2.68 -7.42
CA LEU A 216 22.06 -2.97 -6.61
C LEU A 216 23.32 -3.21 -7.45
N GLY A 217 23.20 -3.29 -8.78
CA GLY A 217 24.32 -3.59 -9.70
C GLY A 217 24.94 -4.96 -9.45
N ARG A 218 24.22 -5.90 -8.83
CA ARG A 218 24.73 -7.24 -8.49
C ARG A 218 23.65 -8.31 -8.53
N LYS A 219 24.09 -9.53 -8.84
CA LYS A 219 23.27 -10.74 -8.70
C LYS A 219 23.37 -11.32 -7.29
N PHE A 220 22.29 -11.94 -6.83
CA PHE A 220 22.30 -12.67 -5.56
C PHE A 220 22.89 -14.05 -5.73
N LYS A 221 23.72 -14.46 -4.77
CA LYS A 221 24.40 -15.77 -4.81
C LYS A 221 23.37 -16.91 -4.70
N PRO A 222 23.49 -17.96 -5.52
CA PRO A 222 22.74 -19.20 -5.34
C PRO A 222 22.99 -19.78 -3.95
N GLY A 223 21.94 -20.36 -3.34
CA GLY A 223 22.02 -21.03 -2.07
C GLY A 223 21.21 -22.32 -2.07
N ASN A 224 20.83 -22.84 -0.89
CA ASN A 224 20.15 -24.09 -0.76
C ASN A 224 18.67 -23.92 -0.42
N PHE A 225 17.82 -24.71 -1.06
CA PHE A 225 16.53 -25.06 -0.49
C PHE A 225 16.76 -26.14 0.57
N VAL A 226 16.21 -25.94 1.75
CA VAL A 226 16.28 -26.90 2.84
C VAL A 226 14.87 -27.18 3.39
N ASP A 227 14.68 -28.37 3.98
CA ASP A 227 13.49 -28.62 4.78
C ASP A 227 13.65 -28.06 6.22
N GLU A 228 12.62 -28.25 7.05
CA GLU A 228 12.63 -27.78 8.45
C GLU A 228 13.67 -28.48 9.33
N ALA A 229 14.16 -29.64 8.91
CA ALA A 229 15.25 -30.39 9.59
C ALA A 229 16.65 -29.97 9.08
N GLY A 230 16.72 -29.04 8.11
CA GLY A 230 17.99 -28.59 7.51
C GLY A 230 18.52 -29.46 6.38
N LYS A 231 17.78 -30.51 5.97
CA LYS A 231 18.18 -31.37 4.85
C LYS A 231 18.08 -30.57 3.53
N VAL A 232 19.13 -30.61 2.73
CA VAL A 232 19.17 -29.94 1.42
C VAL A 232 18.25 -30.66 0.43
N LEU A 233 17.34 -29.89 -0.17
CA LEU A 233 16.38 -30.35 -1.17
C LEU A 233 16.76 -29.96 -2.60
N GLY A 234 17.67 -28.97 -2.75
CA GLY A 234 18.15 -28.49 -4.03
C GLY A 234 18.77 -27.10 -3.91
N ARG A 235 18.95 -26.44 -5.06
CA ARG A 235 19.58 -25.11 -5.10
C ARG A 235 18.64 -24.04 -5.63
N HIS A 236 18.66 -22.87 -5.00
CA HIS A 236 17.95 -21.68 -5.47
C HIS A 236 18.89 -20.68 -6.15
N LYS A 237 18.32 -19.76 -6.94
CA LYS A 237 19.07 -18.78 -7.75
C LYS A 237 19.37 -17.45 -7.01
N GLY A 238 19.03 -17.36 -5.74
CA GLY A 238 19.17 -16.18 -4.89
C GLY A 238 17.92 -15.97 -4.04
N ILE A 239 18.09 -15.65 -2.75
CA ILE A 239 16.96 -15.57 -1.79
C ILE A 239 15.87 -14.58 -2.17
N ILE A 240 16.23 -13.47 -2.84
CA ILE A 240 15.28 -12.42 -3.22
C ILE A 240 14.22 -12.87 -4.24
N HIS A 241 14.42 -14.01 -4.91
CA HIS A 241 13.47 -14.54 -5.90
C HIS A 241 12.30 -15.31 -5.27
N TYR A 242 12.25 -15.38 -3.94
CA TYR A 242 11.27 -16.21 -3.23
C TYR A 242 10.53 -15.42 -2.17
N THR A 243 9.26 -15.77 -1.99
CA THR A 243 8.36 -15.13 -1.02
C THR A 243 7.65 -16.21 -0.21
N VAL A 244 7.41 -15.97 1.07
CA VAL A 244 6.70 -16.88 1.98
C VAL A 244 5.33 -17.27 1.40
N GLY A 245 5.04 -18.59 1.39
CA GLY A 245 3.86 -19.17 0.79
C GLY A 245 3.97 -19.52 -0.69
N GLN A 246 5.08 -19.18 -1.36
CA GLN A 246 5.31 -19.48 -2.77
C GLN A 246 5.45 -21.01 -2.98
N ARG A 247 4.73 -21.54 -4.01
CA ARG A 247 4.82 -22.94 -4.47
C ARG A 247 5.44 -23.03 -5.86
N LYS A 248 4.98 -22.18 -6.79
CA LYS A 248 5.42 -22.23 -8.19
C LYS A 248 6.79 -21.55 -8.35
N GLY A 249 7.56 -21.99 -9.36
CA GLY A 249 8.84 -21.37 -9.70
C GLY A 249 10.01 -21.73 -8.77
N LEU A 250 9.88 -22.77 -7.93
CA LEU A 250 10.99 -23.27 -7.11
C LEU A 250 12.03 -24.04 -7.96
N GLY A 251 11.63 -24.59 -9.10
CA GLY A 251 12.54 -25.35 -9.97
C GLY A 251 12.97 -26.70 -9.37
N LEU A 252 12.17 -27.26 -8.46
CA LEU A 252 12.44 -28.54 -7.78
C LEU A 252 11.43 -29.62 -8.19
N ALA A 253 11.93 -30.84 -8.41
CA ALA A 253 11.11 -32.03 -8.53
C ALA A 253 11.06 -32.72 -7.16
N LEU A 254 9.97 -32.54 -6.43
CA LEU A 254 9.78 -33.06 -5.08
C LEU A 254 8.62 -34.05 -5.05
N PRO A 255 8.66 -35.07 -4.16
CA PRO A 255 7.63 -36.11 -4.10
C PRO A 255 6.26 -35.59 -3.66
N GLN A 256 6.22 -34.44 -3.02
CA GLN A 256 4.99 -33.74 -2.59
C GLN A 256 5.10 -32.23 -2.78
N PRO A 257 3.97 -31.49 -2.85
CA PRO A 257 3.99 -30.03 -2.93
C PRO A 257 4.66 -29.42 -1.70
N MET A 258 5.69 -28.60 -1.96
CA MET A 258 6.39 -27.83 -0.92
C MET A 258 6.22 -26.33 -1.17
N TYR A 259 6.32 -25.55 -0.10
CA TYR A 259 6.08 -24.13 -0.08
C TYR A 259 7.20 -23.41 0.68
N VAL A 260 7.51 -22.21 0.29
CA VAL A 260 8.45 -21.38 1.05
C VAL A 260 7.84 -21.04 2.41
N LYS A 261 8.49 -21.50 3.48
CA LYS A 261 8.14 -21.18 4.87
C LYS A 261 8.85 -19.92 5.36
N GLU A 262 10.16 -19.84 5.10
CA GLU A 262 10.99 -18.75 5.60
C GLU A 262 12.20 -18.53 4.68
N ILE A 263 12.68 -17.28 4.67
CA ILE A 263 13.93 -16.87 4.00
C ILE A 263 14.99 -16.67 5.08
N ASP A 264 15.96 -17.55 5.15
CA ASP A 264 17.11 -17.46 6.05
C ASP A 264 18.25 -16.71 5.36
N THR A 265 18.32 -15.42 5.62
CA THR A 265 19.33 -14.55 5.02
C THR A 265 20.74 -14.82 5.56
N LYS A 266 20.88 -15.31 6.78
CA LYS A 266 22.15 -15.57 7.44
C LYS A 266 22.88 -16.77 6.80
N ASN A 267 22.11 -17.83 6.51
CA ASN A 267 22.64 -19.06 5.91
C ASN A 267 22.45 -19.11 4.38
N ASN A 268 21.91 -18.05 3.77
CA ASN A 268 21.54 -17.99 2.36
C ASN A 268 20.71 -19.21 1.95
N ALA A 269 19.67 -19.49 2.72
CA ALA A 269 18.80 -20.64 2.53
C ALA A 269 17.32 -20.25 2.41
N VAL A 270 16.57 -21.04 1.65
CA VAL A 270 15.10 -20.95 1.56
C VAL A 270 14.54 -22.20 2.21
N ILE A 271 13.85 -22.03 3.34
CA ILE A 271 13.26 -23.12 4.09
C ILE A 271 11.90 -23.47 3.48
N LEU A 272 11.74 -24.76 3.14
CA LEU A 272 10.51 -25.28 2.56
C LEU A 272 9.74 -26.13 3.58
N THR A 273 8.42 -26.09 3.48
CA THR A 273 7.50 -26.88 4.31
C THR A 273 6.32 -27.39 3.49
N THR A 274 5.53 -28.30 4.05
CA THR A 274 4.23 -28.69 3.49
C THR A 274 3.20 -27.57 3.62
N ASN A 275 2.01 -27.74 3.04
CA ASN A 275 0.96 -26.72 3.18
C ASN A 275 0.57 -26.48 4.65
N GLU A 276 0.51 -27.55 5.44
CA GLU A 276 0.14 -27.52 6.86
C GLU A 276 1.15 -26.73 7.70
N GLY A 277 2.43 -26.80 7.36
CA GLY A 277 3.50 -26.07 8.06
C GLY A 277 3.50 -24.55 7.81
N LEU A 278 2.64 -24.05 6.92
CA LEU A 278 2.44 -22.63 6.69
C LEU A 278 1.45 -21.96 7.65
N PHE A 279 0.69 -22.74 8.41
CA PHE A 279 -0.39 -22.22 9.23
C PHE A 279 0.06 -21.91 10.65
N THR A 280 -0.26 -20.71 11.14
CA THR A 280 -0.06 -20.31 12.55
C THR A 280 -1.16 -19.35 12.99
N LYS A 281 -1.44 -19.32 14.31
CA LYS A 281 -2.42 -18.40 14.90
C LYS A 281 -1.78 -17.10 15.38
N ASN A 282 -0.47 -17.09 15.60
CA ASN A 282 0.21 -15.99 16.27
C ASN A 282 0.83 -15.02 15.26
N VAL A 283 0.59 -13.74 15.47
CA VAL A 283 1.22 -12.64 14.72
C VAL A 283 1.77 -11.63 15.70
N THR A 284 3.04 -11.28 15.51
CA THR A 284 3.64 -10.12 16.18
C THR A 284 3.89 -9.04 15.15
N ALA A 285 3.50 -7.79 15.49
CA ALA A 285 3.74 -6.64 14.63
C ALA A 285 4.38 -5.50 15.42
N LYS A 286 5.20 -4.71 14.72
CA LYS A 286 5.89 -3.51 15.23
C LYS A 286 5.63 -2.31 14.32
N ASN A 287 6.18 -1.15 14.69
CA ASN A 287 5.91 0.12 13.99
C ASN A 287 4.40 0.36 13.88
N ILE A 288 3.73 0.29 15.01
CA ILE A 288 2.27 0.33 15.09
C ILE A 288 1.73 1.75 14.88
N ASN A 289 0.52 1.82 14.34
CA ASN A 289 -0.30 3.02 14.31
C ASN A 289 -1.71 2.65 14.73
N LEU A 290 -2.25 3.31 15.76
CA LEU A 290 -3.62 3.14 16.23
C LEU A 290 -4.42 4.39 15.85
N ILE A 291 -5.58 4.19 15.24
CA ILE A 291 -6.44 5.27 14.75
C ILE A 291 -7.62 5.53 15.68
N ASP A 292 -8.30 4.47 16.15
CA ASP A 292 -9.53 4.60 16.94
C ASP A 292 -9.30 4.75 18.45
N CYS A 293 -8.06 4.57 18.92
CA CYS A 293 -7.65 4.69 20.33
C CYS A 293 -6.18 5.10 20.42
N ASP A 294 -5.71 5.51 21.61
CA ASP A 294 -4.30 5.82 21.85
C ASP A 294 -3.49 4.58 22.20
N ALA A 295 -4.11 3.60 22.88
CA ALA A 295 -3.49 2.34 23.25
C ALA A 295 -4.54 1.24 23.44
N ILE A 296 -4.12 -0.01 23.33
CA ILE A 296 -4.92 -1.21 23.65
C ILE A 296 -4.48 -1.69 25.04
N THR A 297 -5.18 -1.22 26.07
CA THR A 297 -4.83 -1.48 27.47
C THR A 297 -5.28 -2.84 27.99
N GLU A 298 -6.28 -3.45 27.33
CA GLU A 298 -6.83 -4.77 27.66
C GLU A 298 -6.94 -5.62 26.39
N PRO A 299 -6.95 -6.96 26.49
CA PRO A 299 -7.17 -7.82 25.33
C PRO A 299 -8.48 -7.45 24.61
N ARG A 300 -8.37 -7.12 23.30
CA ARG A 300 -9.51 -6.65 22.50
C ARG A 300 -9.82 -7.64 21.39
N ARG A 301 -11.11 -7.93 21.18
CA ARG A 301 -11.60 -8.71 20.03
C ARG A 301 -11.65 -7.82 18.80
N VAL A 302 -11.05 -8.29 17.72
CA VAL A 302 -10.94 -7.55 16.44
C VAL A 302 -11.10 -8.51 15.27
N LYS A 303 -11.44 -7.98 14.11
CA LYS A 303 -11.17 -8.65 12.83
C LYS A 303 -9.85 -8.14 12.26
N ALA A 304 -9.02 -9.00 11.70
CA ALA A 304 -7.74 -8.58 11.16
C ALA A 304 -7.43 -9.20 9.79
N ARG A 305 -6.70 -8.45 8.96
CA ARG A 305 -6.10 -8.90 7.69
C ARG A 305 -4.60 -8.86 7.81
N ILE A 306 -3.91 -9.90 7.33
CA ILE A 306 -2.44 -9.95 7.25
C ILE A 306 -1.92 -9.73 5.81
N ARG A 307 -2.82 -9.43 4.86
CA ARG A 307 -2.55 -9.10 3.45
C ARG A 307 -3.68 -8.25 2.90
N TYR A 308 -3.38 -7.44 1.89
CA TYR A 308 -4.32 -6.53 1.28
C TYR A 308 -5.61 -7.21 0.77
N HIS A 309 -5.50 -8.29 0.01
CA HIS A 309 -6.65 -8.98 -0.58
C HIS A 309 -7.23 -10.10 0.28
N GLN A 310 -6.80 -10.25 1.54
CA GLN A 310 -7.32 -11.28 2.42
C GLN A 310 -8.65 -10.86 3.04
N GLN A 311 -9.55 -11.82 3.23
CA GLN A 311 -10.73 -11.63 4.07
C GLN A 311 -10.34 -11.51 5.55
N GLU A 312 -11.05 -10.67 6.26
CA GLU A 312 -10.85 -10.46 7.69
C GLU A 312 -11.15 -11.72 8.49
N GLN A 313 -10.29 -12.01 9.45
CA GLN A 313 -10.42 -13.13 10.37
C GLN A 313 -10.46 -12.64 11.82
N TRP A 314 -11.22 -13.31 12.66
CA TRP A 314 -11.30 -12.99 14.07
C TRP A 314 -9.98 -13.28 14.79
N ALA A 315 -9.59 -12.32 15.65
CA ALA A 315 -8.41 -12.43 16.50
C ALA A 315 -8.64 -11.69 17.82
N THR A 316 -7.83 -12.04 18.81
CA THR A 316 -7.65 -11.25 20.03
C THR A 316 -6.31 -10.53 19.93
N VAL A 317 -6.31 -9.22 20.09
CA VAL A 317 -5.09 -8.39 20.10
C VAL A 317 -4.75 -7.95 21.52
N THR A 318 -3.46 -7.90 21.83
CA THR A 318 -2.87 -7.27 23.01
C THR A 318 -1.72 -6.37 22.59
N GLN A 319 -1.42 -5.36 23.40
CA GLN A 319 -0.31 -4.42 23.20
C GLN A 319 0.63 -4.48 24.40
N PRO A 320 1.68 -5.33 24.37
CA PRO A 320 2.59 -5.50 25.50
C PRO A 320 3.50 -4.30 25.76
N ASP A 321 3.76 -3.48 24.75
CA ASP A 321 4.55 -2.25 24.85
C ASP A 321 4.09 -1.21 23.80
N ALA A 322 4.68 -0.03 23.82
CA ALA A 322 4.27 1.10 22.98
C ALA A 322 4.40 0.85 21.45
N ASP A 323 5.22 -0.11 21.02
CA ASP A 323 5.50 -0.36 19.60
C ASP A 323 5.15 -1.79 19.16
N THR A 324 4.56 -2.62 20.03
CA THR A 324 4.30 -4.03 19.71
C THR A 324 2.83 -4.38 19.83
N LEU A 325 2.29 -5.03 18.81
CA LEU A 325 1.00 -5.73 18.86
C LEU A 325 1.23 -7.24 18.78
N GLN A 326 0.50 -7.99 19.60
CA GLN A 326 0.41 -9.44 19.52
C GLN A 326 -1.03 -9.82 19.22
N LEU A 327 -1.22 -10.57 18.14
CA LEU A 327 -2.54 -11.09 17.75
C LEU A 327 -2.53 -12.61 17.81
N VAL A 328 -3.61 -13.15 18.38
CA VAL A 328 -3.92 -14.58 18.33
C VAL A 328 -5.21 -14.76 17.56
N PHE A 329 -5.12 -15.34 16.36
CA PHE A 329 -6.28 -15.63 15.52
C PHE A 329 -7.06 -16.85 16.03
N ASP A 330 -8.37 -16.83 15.88
CA ASP A 330 -9.22 -18.00 16.22
C ASP A 330 -8.86 -19.19 15.32
N GLU A 331 -8.70 -18.94 14.02
CA GLU A 331 -8.29 -19.95 13.04
C GLU A 331 -6.86 -19.69 12.55
N PRO A 332 -6.06 -20.75 12.30
CA PRO A 332 -4.70 -20.58 11.81
C PRO A 332 -4.67 -19.84 10.46
N GLN A 333 -3.79 -18.86 10.36
CA GLN A 333 -3.59 -18.06 9.17
C GLN A 333 -2.44 -18.60 8.33
N ARG A 334 -2.68 -18.70 7.01
CA ARG A 334 -1.70 -19.28 6.08
C ARG A 334 -0.62 -18.27 5.70
N ALA A 335 0.64 -18.68 5.80
CA ALA A 335 1.80 -17.98 5.26
C ALA A 335 1.88 -16.52 5.76
N ILE A 336 1.86 -16.33 7.07
CA ILE A 336 2.13 -15.03 7.70
C ILE A 336 3.52 -14.58 7.28
N THR A 337 3.62 -13.37 6.71
CA THR A 337 4.80 -12.93 5.98
C THR A 337 5.41 -11.70 6.65
N LYS A 338 6.66 -11.79 7.10
CA LYS A 338 7.43 -10.68 7.66
C LYS A 338 7.55 -9.55 6.64
N GLY A 339 7.32 -8.32 7.08
CA GLY A 339 7.32 -7.12 6.24
C GLY A 339 5.95 -6.74 5.66
N GLN A 340 4.97 -7.66 5.64
CA GLN A 340 3.58 -7.31 5.39
C GLN A 340 2.97 -6.61 6.62
N SER A 341 1.81 -5.98 6.45
CA SER A 341 1.11 -5.38 7.58
C SER A 341 -0.01 -6.29 8.10
N VAL A 342 -0.25 -6.23 9.40
CA VAL A 342 -1.52 -6.64 9.98
C VAL A 342 -2.36 -5.39 10.23
N VAL A 343 -3.60 -5.37 9.73
CA VAL A 343 -4.54 -4.25 9.92
C VAL A 343 -5.79 -4.77 10.58
N MET A 344 -6.21 -4.09 11.64
CA MET A 344 -7.31 -4.47 12.52
C MET A 344 -8.53 -3.60 12.28
N TYR A 345 -9.71 -4.22 12.40
CA TYR A 345 -11.00 -3.62 12.13
C TYR A 345 -12.01 -3.93 13.22
N ASP A 346 -12.90 -2.96 13.49
CA ASP A 346 -14.14 -3.13 14.24
C ASP A 346 -15.30 -2.69 13.32
N GLY A 347 -16.04 -3.66 12.78
CA GLY A 347 -17.01 -3.39 11.73
C GLY A 347 -16.33 -2.81 10.47
N ASP A 348 -16.67 -1.58 10.14
CA ASP A 348 -16.05 -0.80 9.03
C ASP A 348 -14.91 0.12 9.48
N VAL A 349 -14.72 0.31 10.79
CA VAL A 349 -13.70 1.19 11.35
C VAL A 349 -12.34 0.48 11.38
N VAL A 350 -11.31 1.17 10.90
CA VAL A 350 -9.91 0.76 11.06
C VAL A 350 -9.44 1.10 12.47
N ILE A 351 -9.15 0.09 13.28
CA ILE A 351 -8.57 0.29 14.62
C ILE A 351 -7.12 0.78 14.50
N GLY A 352 -6.39 0.20 13.59
CA GLY A 352 -4.97 0.45 13.35
C GLY A 352 -4.26 -0.80 12.83
N GLY A 353 -2.95 -0.82 12.96
CA GLY A 353 -2.15 -1.94 12.50
C GLY A 353 -0.67 -1.78 12.78
N GLY A 354 0.14 -2.69 12.22
CA GLY A 354 1.59 -2.66 12.33
C GLY A 354 2.26 -3.57 11.31
N THR A 355 3.58 -3.49 11.21
CA THR A 355 4.39 -4.34 10.32
C THR A 355 4.71 -5.67 10.99
N ILE A 356 4.41 -6.79 10.35
CA ILE A 356 4.67 -8.17 10.82
C ILE A 356 6.17 -8.42 10.89
N VAL A 357 6.64 -8.95 12.04
CA VAL A 357 8.06 -9.22 12.32
C VAL A 357 8.37 -10.70 12.54
#